data_359fe826d6b537cec3a8e8d719f92951
#
_entry.id   359fe826d6b537cec3a8e8d719f92951
#
_cell.length_a   1.000
_cell.length_b   1.000
_cell.length_c   1.000
_cell.angle_alpha   90.00
_cell.angle_beta   90.00
_cell.angle_gamma   90.00
#
_symmetry.space_group_name_H-M   'P 1'
#
loop_
_entity.id
_entity.type
_entity.pdbx_description
1 polymer ?
#
loop_
_entity_poly.entity_id
_entity_poly.type
_entity_poly.pdbx_seq_one_letter_code
_entity_poly.pdbx_strand_id
1 'polypeptide(L)'
;LDPDLIMYDEPFAGLDPISCNVVGELIRRLNDALGVTSIVVSYDAQESLKAIDYVYFLADGAVVAQGTTEDVKNSADPFVRQFIRGLPDGPVPFHYQQNAYAADLELPA
;
A
#
# COMPACT_ATOMS: atom_id res chain seq x y z
N LEU A 1 23.46 15.71 0.94
CA LEU A 1 22.33 16.30 0.21
C LEU A 1 21.18 16.55 1.17
N ASP A 2 20.57 17.72 1.05
CA ASP A 2 19.38 18.09 1.82
C ASP A 2 18.15 18.04 0.90
N PRO A 3 17.54 16.86 0.69
CA PRO A 3 16.39 16.75 -0.20
C PRO A 3 15.15 17.43 0.39
N ASP A 4 14.32 18.00 -0.46
CA ASP A 4 13.00 18.51 -0.09
C ASP A 4 11.96 17.38 -0.13
N LEU A 5 12.21 16.38 -0.94
CA LEU A 5 11.32 15.24 -1.18
C LEU A 5 12.12 13.94 -1.21
N ILE A 6 11.64 12.93 -0.50
CA ILE A 6 12.17 11.56 -0.57
C ILE A 6 11.06 10.65 -1.05
N MET A 7 11.37 9.78 -2.00
CA MET A 7 10.44 8.76 -2.49
C MET A 7 10.97 7.36 -2.12
N TYR A 8 10.10 6.56 -1.54
CA TYR A 8 10.38 5.16 -1.21
C TYR A 8 9.51 4.28 -2.10
N ASP A 9 10.14 3.40 -2.88
CA ASP A 9 9.45 2.48 -3.76
C ASP A 9 9.47 1.08 -3.17
N GLU A 10 8.30 0.59 -2.75
CA GLU A 10 8.11 -0.72 -2.14
C GLU A 10 9.09 -1.01 -0.99
N PRO A 11 9.19 -0.14 0.01
CA PRO A 11 10.18 -0.31 1.08
C PRO A 11 9.94 -1.52 1.97
N PHE A 12 8.72 -2.09 1.95
CA PHE A 12 8.34 -3.25 2.77
C PHE A 12 8.40 -4.57 2.00
N ALA A 13 8.68 -4.53 0.69
CA ALA A 13 8.64 -5.73 -0.14
C ALA A 13 9.65 -6.78 0.31
N GLY A 14 9.18 -8.02 0.45
CA GLY A 14 10.03 -9.16 0.81
C GLY A 14 10.50 -9.19 2.26
N LEU A 15 10.00 -8.30 3.11
CA LEU A 15 10.38 -8.23 4.51
C LEU A 15 9.41 -8.99 5.40
N ASP A 16 9.93 -9.57 6.48
CA ASP A 16 9.11 -10.12 7.55
C ASP A 16 8.41 -8.99 8.36
N PRO A 17 7.41 -9.32 9.20
CA PRO A 17 6.70 -8.29 9.96
C PRO A 17 7.58 -7.44 10.89
N ILE A 18 8.59 -8.01 11.47
CA ILE A 18 9.50 -7.29 12.37
C ILE A 18 10.33 -6.28 11.57
N SER A 19 10.89 -6.72 10.45
CA SER A 19 11.66 -5.85 9.54
C SER A 19 10.81 -4.75 8.93
N CYS A 20 9.55 -5.03 8.59
CA CYS A 20 8.60 -4.02 8.13
C CYS A 20 8.41 -2.92 9.17
N ASN A 21 8.24 -3.27 10.43
CA ASN A 21 8.12 -2.29 11.51
C ASN A 21 9.38 -1.44 11.67
N VAL A 22 10.54 -2.05 11.60
CA VAL A 22 11.82 -1.32 11.70
C VAL A 22 11.97 -0.32 10.56
N VAL A 23 11.68 -0.74 9.33
CA VAL A 23 11.75 0.16 8.15
C VAL A 23 10.71 1.28 8.26
N GLY A 24 9.49 0.98 8.68
CA GLY A 24 8.45 1.97 8.87
C GLY A 24 8.83 3.03 9.90
N GLU A 25 9.38 2.61 11.03
CA GLU A 25 9.88 3.54 12.05
C GLU A 25 11.03 4.40 11.53
N LEU A 26 11.94 3.80 10.76
CA LEU A 26 13.06 4.53 10.17
C LEU A 26 12.58 5.61 9.21
N ILE A 27 11.64 5.28 8.34
CA ILE A 27 11.02 6.26 7.42
C ILE A 27 10.41 7.42 8.21
N ARG A 28 9.67 7.13 9.27
CA ARG A 28 9.04 8.15 10.10
C ARG A 28 10.06 9.03 10.79
N ARG A 29 11.08 8.45 11.38
CA ARG A 29 12.16 9.19 12.05
C ARG A 29 12.93 10.09 11.09
N LEU A 30 13.25 9.59 9.90
CA LEU A 30 13.93 10.39 8.88
C LEU A 30 13.07 11.57 8.43
N ASN A 31 11.78 11.33 8.21
CA ASN A 31 10.85 12.38 7.83
C ASN A 31 10.79 13.48 8.89
N ASP A 32 10.65 13.10 10.14
CA ASP A 32 10.53 14.04 11.24
C ASP A 32 11.85 14.78 11.52
N ALA A 33 12.97 14.09 11.44
CA ALA A 33 14.29 14.67 11.70
C ALA A 33 14.73 15.65 10.61
N LEU A 34 14.45 15.33 9.34
CA LEU A 34 14.87 16.15 8.19
C LEU A 34 13.84 17.20 7.79
N GLY A 35 12.60 17.11 8.27
CA GLY A 35 11.54 18.03 7.89
C GLY A 35 11.19 17.95 6.41
N VAL A 36 11.40 16.79 5.77
CA VAL A 36 11.14 16.58 4.34
C VAL A 36 9.73 16.08 4.09
N THR A 37 9.28 16.22 2.86
CA THR A 37 8.08 15.51 2.38
C THR A 37 8.48 14.13 1.89
N SER A 38 7.78 13.10 2.33
CA SER A 38 8.06 11.72 1.95
C SER A 38 6.88 11.10 1.24
N ILE A 39 7.15 10.39 0.14
CA ILE A 39 6.15 9.61 -0.60
C ILE A 39 6.56 8.14 -0.54
N VAL A 40 5.63 7.30 -0.07
CA VAL A 40 5.83 5.86 -0.02
C VAL A 40 4.90 5.20 -1.02
N VAL A 41 5.46 4.44 -1.95
CA VAL A 41 4.70 3.64 -2.91
C VAL A 41 4.75 2.19 -2.45
N SER A 42 3.60 1.60 -2.17
CA SER A 42 3.54 0.25 -1.64
C SER A 42 2.22 -0.45 -1.97
N TYR A 43 2.28 -1.75 -2.13
CA TYR A 43 1.10 -2.62 -2.21
C TYR A 43 0.62 -3.06 -0.81
N ASP A 44 1.43 -2.88 0.21
CA ASP A 44 1.09 -3.28 1.57
C ASP A 44 0.42 -2.12 2.31
N ALA A 45 -0.91 -2.08 2.26
CA ALA A 45 -1.67 -1.03 2.90
C ALA A 45 -1.54 -1.07 4.42
N GLN A 46 -1.53 -2.25 5.02
CA GLN A 46 -1.49 -2.39 6.47
C GLN A 46 -0.18 -1.87 7.07
N GLU A 47 0.95 -2.23 6.47
CA GLU A 47 2.25 -1.76 6.93
C GLU A 47 2.47 -0.28 6.62
N SER A 48 2.04 0.18 5.45
CA SER A 48 2.15 1.58 5.05
C SER A 48 1.39 2.51 5.98
N LEU A 49 0.17 2.15 6.38
CA LEU A 49 -0.68 2.98 7.23
C LEU A 49 -0.07 3.27 8.60
N LYS A 50 0.88 2.47 9.04
CA LYS A 50 1.55 2.68 10.33
C LYS A 50 2.53 3.85 10.30
N ALA A 51 3.04 4.21 9.12
CA ALA A 51 4.14 5.18 8.99
C ALA A 51 3.74 6.49 8.29
N ILE A 52 2.57 6.57 7.69
CA ILE A 52 2.16 7.68 6.84
C ILE A 52 1.08 8.56 7.49
N ASP A 53 0.90 9.76 6.95
CA ASP A 53 -0.11 10.72 7.42
C ASP A 53 -1.31 10.77 6.48
N TYR A 54 -1.09 10.55 5.19
CA TYR A 54 -2.11 10.67 4.15
C TYR A 54 -1.90 9.61 3.08
N VAL A 55 -2.98 9.09 2.51
CA VAL A 55 -2.92 8.02 1.51
C VAL A 55 -3.76 8.31 0.28
N TYR A 56 -3.22 7.94 -0.88
CA TYR A 56 -3.92 7.89 -2.15
C TYR A 56 -4.00 6.44 -2.61
N PHE A 57 -5.20 5.95 -2.85
CA PHE A 57 -5.41 4.63 -3.44
C PHE A 57 -5.54 4.76 -4.95
N LEU A 58 -4.70 4.03 -5.67
CA LEU A 58 -4.67 4.07 -7.13
C LEU A 58 -5.20 2.77 -7.71
N ALA A 59 -6.06 2.87 -8.71
CA ALA A 59 -6.53 1.74 -9.49
C ALA A 59 -6.86 2.23 -10.90
N ASP A 60 -6.54 1.43 -11.91
CA ASP A 60 -6.84 1.72 -13.32
C ASP A 60 -6.34 3.09 -13.77
N GLY A 61 -5.17 3.49 -13.27
CA GLY A 61 -4.54 4.76 -13.65
C GLY A 61 -5.15 6.01 -13.02
N ALA A 62 -5.98 5.85 -12.00
CA ALA A 62 -6.66 6.96 -11.34
C ALA A 62 -6.63 6.83 -9.83
N VAL A 63 -6.80 7.96 -9.13
CA VAL A 63 -7.03 7.97 -7.69
C VAL A 63 -8.49 7.59 -7.44
N VAL A 64 -8.71 6.45 -6.80
CA VAL A 64 -10.07 5.95 -6.51
C VAL A 64 -10.53 6.31 -5.10
N ALA A 65 -9.61 6.59 -4.19
CA ALA A 65 -9.91 7.06 -2.85
C ALA A 65 -8.69 7.76 -2.26
N GLN A 66 -8.90 8.62 -1.27
CA GLN A 66 -7.83 9.31 -0.56
C GLN A 66 -8.31 9.79 0.80
N GLY A 67 -7.40 10.02 1.71
CA GLY A 67 -7.69 10.56 3.03
C GLY A 67 -6.52 10.44 3.99
N THR A 68 -6.73 10.95 5.21
CA THR A 68 -5.80 10.71 6.30
C THR A 68 -5.84 9.24 6.71
N THR A 69 -4.81 8.78 7.44
CA THR A 69 -4.80 7.41 7.95
C THR A 69 -6.01 7.10 8.81
N GLU A 70 -6.46 8.05 9.61
CA GLU A 70 -7.64 7.88 10.44
C GLU A 70 -8.93 7.78 9.61
N ASP A 71 -9.10 8.67 8.63
CA ASP A 71 -10.24 8.63 7.71
C ASP A 71 -10.32 7.27 6.98
N VAL A 72 -9.18 6.79 6.54
CA VAL A 72 -9.09 5.52 5.80
C VAL A 72 -9.43 4.33 6.68
N LYS A 73 -8.92 4.29 7.91
CA LYS A 73 -9.23 3.21 8.86
C LYS A 73 -10.71 3.11 9.19
N ASN A 74 -11.41 4.24 9.20
CA ASN A 74 -12.82 4.33 9.54
C ASN A 74 -13.74 4.39 8.32
N SER A 75 -13.18 4.29 7.11
CA SER A 75 -13.93 4.43 5.87
C SER A 75 -14.87 3.25 5.61
N ALA A 76 -16.06 3.54 5.13
CA ALA A 76 -17.01 2.57 4.60
C ALA A 76 -16.87 2.38 3.08
N ASP A 77 -15.97 3.12 2.42
CA ASP A 77 -15.73 3.05 0.98
C ASP A 77 -15.27 1.64 0.59
N PRO A 78 -15.94 0.97 -0.37
CA PRO A 78 -15.59 -0.39 -0.78
C PRO A 78 -14.15 -0.53 -1.31
N PHE A 79 -13.63 0.47 -2.03
CA PHE A 79 -12.24 0.45 -2.51
C PHE A 79 -11.25 0.46 -1.35
N VAL A 80 -11.48 1.34 -0.39
CA VAL A 80 -10.62 1.47 0.79
C VAL A 80 -10.62 0.18 1.60
N ARG A 81 -11.80 -0.38 1.83
CA ARG A 81 -11.93 -1.63 2.59
C ARG A 81 -11.27 -2.80 1.88
N GLN A 82 -11.39 -2.88 0.57
CA GLN A 82 -10.74 -3.93 -0.22
C GLN A 82 -9.22 -3.85 -0.09
N PHE A 83 -8.64 -2.67 -0.26
CA PHE A 83 -7.19 -2.48 -0.15
C PHE A 83 -6.66 -2.73 1.25
N ILE A 84 -7.35 -2.23 2.28
CA ILE A 84 -6.90 -2.39 3.67
C ILE A 84 -6.98 -3.85 4.11
N ARG A 85 -8.03 -4.56 3.73
CA ARG A 85 -8.24 -5.95 4.14
C ARG A 85 -7.61 -6.96 3.21
N GLY A 86 -7.13 -6.53 2.04
CA GLY A 86 -6.57 -7.43 1.04
C GLY A 86 -7.60 -8.39 0.47
N LEU A 87 -8.84 -7.96 0.31
CA LEU A 87 -9.93 -8.81 -0.16
C LEU A 87 -9.83 -9.01 -1.67
N PRO A 88 -9.95 -10.25 -2.17
CA PRO A 88 -9.96 -10.50 -3.62
C PRO A 88 -11.25 -10.01 -4.28
N ASP A 89 -12.35 -9.95 -3.54
CA ASP A 89 -13.65 -9.47 -4.02
C ASP A 89 -13.86 -8.02 -3.62
N GLY A 90 -14.29 -7.20 -4.56
CA GLY A 90 -14.55 -5.79 -4.33
C GLY A 90 -14.59 -5.00 -5.64
N PRO A 91 -14.64 -3.65 -5.56
CA PRO A 91 -14.70 -2.79 -6.74
C PRO A 91 -13.49 -2.91 -7.66
N VAL A 92 -12.33 -3.28 -7.12
CA VAL A 92 -11.14 -3.57 -7.92
C VAL A 92 -11.14 -5.07 -8.16
N PRO A 93 -11.40 -5.52 -9.40
CA PRO A 93 -11.41 -6.95 -9.69
C PRO A 93 -10.00 -7.52 -9.59
N PHE A 94 -9.92 -8.73 -9.05
CA PHE A 94 -8.68 -9.47 -9.04
C PHE A 94 -8.43 -10.03 -10.44
N HIS A 95 -7.53 -9.38 -11.18
CA HIS A 95 -7.25 -9.70 -12.57
C HIS A 95 -6.25 -10.84 -12.79
N TYR A 96 -5.82 -11.50 -11.73
CA TYR A 96 -5.06 -12.71 -11.97
C TYR A 96 -6.01 -13.68 -12.65
N GLN A 97 -5.73 -13.90 -13.89
CA GLN A 97 -6.47 -14.77 -14.77
C GLN A 97 -6.40 -16.18 -14.20
N GLN A 98 -7.32 -16.52 -13.30
CA GLN A 98 -7.37 -17.86 -12.73
C GLN A 98 -7.38 -18.92 -13.82
N ASN A 99 -8.09 -18.65 -14.91
CA ASN A 99 -8.17 -19.57 -16.03
C ASN A 99 -6.81 -19.75 -16.74
N ALA A 100 -6.07 -18.65 -16.95
CA ALA A 100 -4.74 -18.72 -17.54
C ALA A 100 -3.76 -19.42 -16.60
N TYR A 101 -3.85 -19.13 -15.30
CA TYR A 101 -3.00 -19.75 -14.30
C TYR A 101 -3.28 -21.23 -14.14
N ALA A 102 -4.55 -21.62 -14.15
CA ALA A 102 -4.95 -23.03 -14.11
C ALA A 102 -4.48 -23.77 -15.36
N ALA A 103 -4.54 -23.15 -16.54
CA ALA A 103 -4.06 -23.73 -17.78
C ALA A 103 -2.52 -23.92 -17.76
N ASP A 104 -1.79 -22.92 -17.25
CA ASP A 104 -0.32 -22.99 -17.12
C ASP A 104 0.12 -24.11 -16.17
N LEU A 105 -0.67 -24.39 -15.14
CA LEU A 105 -0.39 -25.45 -14.18
C LEU A 105 -1.05 -26.78 -14.55
N GLU A 106 -1.74 -26.87 -15.69
CA GLU A 106 -2.50 -28.03 -16.15
C GLU A 106 -3.54 -28.48 -15.12
N LEU A 107 -4.11 -27.54 -14.39
CA LEU A 107 -5.15 -27.81 -13.39
C LEU A 107 -6.52 -27.82 -14.07
N PRO A 108 -7.47 -28.66 -13.58
CA PRO A 108 -8.84 -28.59 -14.07
C PRO A 108 -9.44 -27.22 -13.79
N ALA A 109 -10.12 -26.67 -14.76
CA ALA A 109 -10.76 -25.37 -14.69
C ALA A 109 -11.91 -25.37 -13.67
#